data_7afa58c9707679518c9b26550d197b07
#
_entry.id   7afa58c9707679518c9b26550d197b07
#
_cell.length_a   1.000
_cell.length_b   1.000
_cell.length_c   1.000
_cell.angle_alpha   90.00
_cell.angle_beta   90.00
_cell.angle_gamma   90.00
#
_symmetry.space_group_name_H-M   'P 1'
#
loop_
_entity.id
_entity.type
_entity.pdbx_description
1 polymer ?
#
loop_
_entity_poly.entity_id
_entity_poly.type
_entity_poly.pdbx_seq_one_letter_code
_entity_poly.pdbx_strand_id
1 'polypeptide(L)'
;MIFLPRNNYAAQENSRTLVESELTKSNFSIYGWRQVPVNPKVLGEKANFTRPEITQVLFKHNNKNLIGKDLERKIYESRRKIEKEAIKNSIEGFYICSLSSKSIIYKGMFLAESLADFYVDLKDE
;
A
#
# COMPACT_ATOMS: atom_id res chain seq x y z
N MET A 1 3.37 -0.44 0.36
CA MET A 1 2.35 -1.39 -0.12
C MET A 1 1.02 -1.09 0.54
N ILE A 2 -0.01 -0.95 -0.24
CA ILE A 2 -1.34 -0.55 0.23
C ILE A 2 -2.37 -1.53 -0.31
N PHE A 3 -3.23 -2.02 0.58
CA PHE A 3 -4.35 -2.87 0.21
C PHE A 3 -5.58 -2.01 -0.05
N LEU A 4 -6.20 -2.19 -1.20
CA LEU A 4 -7.40 -1.48 -1.61
C LEU A 4 -8.59 -2.43 -1.69
N PRO A 5 -9.84 -1.92 -1.55
CA PRO A 5 -11.03 -2.76 -1.72
C PRO A 5 -11.08 -3.35 -3.13
N ARG A 6 -11.15 -4.68 -3.23
CA ARG A 6 -11.26 -5.36 -4.51
C ARG A 6 -12.72 -5.33 -4.99
N ASN A 7 -12.91 -5.28 -6.29
CA ASN A 7 -14.23 -5.28 -6.93
C ASN A 7 -15.08 -4.06 -6.59
N ASN A 8 -14.45 -2.99 -6.09
CA ASN A 8 -15.14 -1.72 -5.84
C ASN A 8 -14.28 -0.59 -6.41
N TYR A 9 -14.47 -0.31 -7.68
CA TYR A 9 -13.65 0.67 -8.40
C TYR A 9 -13.74 2.06 -7.77
N ALA A 10 -14.95 2.49 -7.40
CA ALA A 10 -15.14 3.82 -6.79
C ALA A 10 -14.37 3.94 -5.47
N ALA A 11 -14.42 2.91 -4.62
CA ALA A 11 -13.68 2.91 -3.36
C ALA A 11 -12.17 2.87 -3.58
N GLN A 12 -11.70 2.15 -4.61
CA GLN A 12 -10.28 2.16 -4.96
C GLN A 12 -9.82 3.55 -5.38
N GLU A 13 -10.58 4.23 -6.22
CA GLU A 13 -10.24 5.58 -6.67
C GLU A 13 -10.26 6.58 -5.50
N ASN A 14 -11.25 6.48 -4.63
CA ASN A 14 -11.32 7.32 -3.42
C ASN A 14 -10.11 7.09 -2.52
N SER A 15 -9.68 5.84 -2.38
CA SER A 15 -8.51 5.48 -1.58
C SER A 15 -7.22 6.07 -2.16
N ARG A 16 -7.04 5.94 -3.48
CA ARG A 16 -5.87 6.52 -4.15
C ARG A 16 -5.84 8.03 -4.03
N THR A 17 -6.98 8.68 -4.24
CA THR A 17 -7.11 10.13 -4.12
C THR A 17 -6.76 10.58 -2.70
N LEU A 18 -7.22 9.87 -1.70
CA LEU A 18 -6.91 10.16 -0.30
C LEU A 18 -5.40 10.08 -0.04
N VAL A 19 -4.76 8.99 -0.46
CA VAL A 19 -3.32 8.79 -0.29
C VAL A 19 -2.54 9.90 -0.99
N GLU A 20 -2.86 10.18 -2.24
CA GLU A 20 -2.19 11.21 -3.02
C GLU A 20 -2.36 12.60 -2.41
N SER A 21 -3.57 12.93 -1.96
CA SER A 21 -3.87 14.21 -1.34
C SER A 21 -3.04 14.42 -0.07
N GLU A 22 -3.00 13.43 0.81
CA GLU A 22 -2.26 13.54 2.07
C GLU A 22 -0.75 13.59 1.85
N LEU A 23 -0.23 12.79 0.92
CA LEU A 23 1.20 12.84 0.58
C LEU A 23 1.57 14.18 -0.04
N THR A 24 0.74 14.70 -0.93
CA THR A 24 0.98 16.00 -1.56
C THR A 24 0.99 17.13 -0.53
N LYS A 25 0.10 17.10 0.44
CA LYS A 25 0.07 18.07 1.55
C LYS A 25 1.35 18.04 2.37
N SER A 26 2.02 16.91 2.43
CA SER A 26 3.27 16.74 3.18
C SER A 26 4.51 16.95 2.30
N ASN A 27 4.34 17.57 1.14
CA ASN A 27 5.41 17.92 0.20
C ASN A 27 6.06 16.71 -0.47
N PHE A 28 5.27 15.66 -0.71
CA PHE A 28 5.69 14.54 -1.53
C PHE A 28 5.14 14.67 -2.95
N SER A 29 5.89 14.19 -3.92
CA SER A 29 5.44 14.06 -5.31
C SER A 29 5.17 12.61 -5.62
N ILE A 30 4.04 12.32 -6.26
CA ILE A 30 3.63 10.97 -6.62
C ILE A 30 4.09 10.69 -8.05
N TYR A 31 4.84 9.61 -8.24
CA TYR A 31 5.25 9.16 -9.57
C TYR A 31 4.23 8.24 -10.21
N GLY A 32 3.49 7.51 -9.41
CA GLY A 32 2.46 6.63 -9.93
C GLY A 32 2.15 5.49 -8.97
N TRP A 33 1.31 4.58 -9.47
CA TRP A 33 0.87 3.41 -8.75
C TRP A 33 1.21 2.17 -9.55
N ARG A 34 1.53 1.10 -8.84
CA ARG A 34 1.83 -0.19 -9.44
C ARG A 34 0.95 -1.24 -8.80
N GLN A 35 0.27 -2.04 -9.61
CA GLN A 35 -0.42 -3.21 -9.10
C GLN A 35 0.64 -4.28 -8.81
N VAL A 36 0.68 -4.79 -7.57
CA VAL A 36 1.65 -5.80 -7.20
C VAL A 36 1.21 -7.14 -7.79
N PRO A 37 2.06 -7.80 -8.59
CA PRO A 37 1.69 -9.07 -9.21
C PRO A 37 1.57 -10.19 -8.16
N VAL A 38 0.45 -10.92 -8.21
CA VAL A 38 0.16 -12.00 -7.28
C VAL A 38 -0.31 -13.23 -8.04
N ASN A 39 -0.19 -14.39 -7.39
CA ASN A 39 -0.70 -15.65 -7.92
C ASN A 39 -1.87 -16.12 -7.04
N PRO A 40 -3.12 -15.84 -7.42
CA PRO A 40 -4.27 -16.19 -6.58
C PRO A 40 -4.50 -17.70 -6.43
N LYS A 41 -3.92 -18.51 -7.30
CA LYS A 41 -4.04 -19.98 -7.23
C LYS A 41 -3.41 -20.56 -5.97
N VAL A 42 -2.49 -19.84 -5.34
CA VAL A 42 -1.84 -20.28 -4.09
C VAL A 42 -2.77 -20.14 -2.89
N LEU A 43 -3.78 -19.28 -2.98
CA LEU A 43 -4.72 -19.04 -1.90
C LEU A 43 -5.82 -20.08 -1.87
N GLY A 44 -6.33 -20.41 -0.66
CA GLY A 44 -7.56 -21.14 -0.52
C GLY A 44 -8.74 -20.31 -1.05
N GLU A 45 -9.85 -20.99 -1.34
CA GLU A 45 -11.02 -20.36 -1.94
C GLU A 45 -11.52 -19.17 -1.13
N LYS A 46 -11.65 -19.33 0.19
CA LYS A 46 -12.12 -18.26 1.08
C LYS A 46 -11.16 -17.08 1.10
N ALA A 47 -9.87 -17.34 1.21
CA ALA A 47 -8.85 -16.28 1.24
C ALA A 47 -8.81 -15.51 -0.08
N ASN A 48 -8.97 -16.21 -1.20
CA ASN A 48 -9.00 -15.55 -2.51
C ASN A 48 -10.26 -14.68 -2.67
N PHE A 49 -11.39 -15.12 -2.14
CA PHE A 49 -12.65 -14.36 -2.19
C PHE A 49 -12.52 -13.02 -1.46
N THR A 50 -11.81 -13.03 -0.31
CA THR A 50 -11.65 -11.83 0.51
C THR A 50 -10.37 -11.03 0.20
N ARG A 51 -9.59 -11.48 -0.77
CA ARG A 51 -8.31 -10.86 -1.13
C ARG A 51 -8.50 -9.40 -1.57
N PRO A 52 -7.75 -8.46 -0.98
CA PRO A 52 -7.80 -7.07 -1.43
C PRO A 52 -7.05 -6.86 -2.75
N GLU A 53 -7.26 -5.72 -3.37
CA GLU A 53 -6.40 -5.27 -4.45
C GLU A 53 -5.09 -4.77 -3.85
N ILE A 54 -3.97 -5.33 -4.28
CA ILE A 54 -2.66 -5.04 -3.69
C ILE A 54 -1.90 -4.09 -4.60
N THR A 55 -1.56 -2.92 -4.07
CA THR A 55 -0.91 -1.86 -4.85
C THR A 55 0.33 -1.32 -4.14
N GLN A 56 1.15 -0.64 -4.91
CA GLN A 56 2.33 0.05 -4.43
C GLN A 56 2.31 1.47 -4.99
N VAL A 57 2.42 2.46 -4.11
CA VAL A 57 2.52 3.86 -4.53
C VAL A 57 3.99 4.24 -4.58
N LEU A 58 4.38 4.92 -5.66
CA LEU A 58 5.75 5.38 -5.87
C LEU A 58 5.79 6.89 -5.69
N PHE A 59 6.57 7.35 -4.75
CA PHE A 59 6.64 8.76 -4.38
C PHE A 59 8.02 9.16 -3.88
N LYS A 60 8.27 10.48 -3.85
CA LYS A 60 9.47 11.03 -3.21
C LYS A 60 9.15 12.37 -2.56
N HIS A 61 9.94 12.76 -1.56
CA HIS A 61 9.83 14.07 -0.94
C HIS A 61 10.51 15.13 -1.80
N ASN A 62 9.90 16.31 -1.92
CA ASN A 62 10.43 17.39 -2.76
C ASN A 62 11.67 18.06 -2.17
N ASN A 63 11.86 17.98 -0.86
CA ASN A 63 13.05 18.48 -0.20
C ASN A 63 14.15 17.41 -0.22
N LYS A 64 15.13 17.58 -1.07
CA LYS A 64 16.25 16.64 -1.25
C LYS A 64 17.13 16.51 -0.01
N ASN A 65 17.08 17.48 0.90
CA ASN A 65 17.86 17.48 2.14
C ASN A 65 17.17 16.68 3.24
N LEU A 66 15.91 16.31 3.06
CA LEU A 66 15.17 15.50 4.02
C LEU A 66 15.47 14.02 3.76
N ILE A 67 16.31 13.42 4.60
CA ILE A 67 16.78 12.05 4.44
C ILE A 67 16.77 11.31 5.79
N GLY A 68 16.98 9.98 5.73
CA GLY A 68 17.15 9.16 6.92
C GLY A 68 15.94 9.18 7.85
N LYS A 69 16.19 9.35 9.13
CA LYS A 69 15.15 9.32 10.17
C LYS A 69 14.12 10.43 10.01
N ASP A 70 14.54 11.59 9.56
CA ASP A 70 13.63 12.73 9.36
C ASP A 70 12.66 12.45 8.22
N LEU A 71 13.12 11.84 7.14
CA LEU A 71 12.27 11.40 6.05
C LEU A 71 11.29 10.34 6.51
N GLU A 72 11.77 9.33 7.23
CA GLU A 72 10.91 8.26 7.74
C GLU A 72 9.84 8.78 8.71
N ARG A 73 10.18 9.77 9.53
CA ARG A 73 9.20 10.42 10.42
C ARG A 73 8.12 11.13 9.63
N LYS A 74 8.51 11.83 8.56
CA LYS A 74 7.56 12.53 7.69
C LYS A 74 6.61 11.54 7.02
N ILE A 75 7.14 10.42 6.54
CA ILE A 75 6.35 9.34 5.94
C ILE A 75 5.38 8.77 6.98
N TYR A 76 5.86 8.50 8.20
CA TYR A 76 5.02 7.98 9.28
C TYR A 76 3.88 8.94 9.63
N GLU A 77 4.15 10.23 9.72
CA GLU A 77 3.12 11.24 9.99
C GLU A 77 2.07 11.23 8.89
N SER A 78 2.49 11.14 7.63
CA SER A 78 1.58 11.07 6.48
C SER A 78 0.73 9.79 6.54
N ARG A 79 1.35 8.66 6.88
CA ARG A 79 0.64 7.40 7.05
C ARG A 79 -0.48 7.52 8.09
N ARG A 80 -0.18 8.11 9.24
CA ARG A 80 -1.17 8.29 10.31
C ARG A 80 -2.33 9.16 9.87
N LYS A 81 -2.05 10.22 9.13
CA LYS A 81 -3.10 11.10 8.58
C LYS A 81 -3.96 10.36 7.58
N ILE A 82 -3.37 9.56 6.70
CA ILE A 82 -4.09 8.75 5.73
C ILE A 82 -5.01 7.76 6.45
N GLU A 83 -4.49 7.07 7.46
CA GLU A 83 -5.27 6.10 8.23
C GLU A 83 -6.46 6.76 8.92
N LYS A 84 -6.26 7.93 9.52
CA LYS A 84 -7.35 8.67 10.17
C LYS A 84 -8.42 9.10 9.17
N GLU A 85 -8.02 9.62 8.02
CA GLU A 85 -8.97 10.06 6.99
C GLU A 85 -9.75 8.87 6.39
N ALA A 86 -9.09 7.72 6.24
CA ALA A 86 -9.76 6.51 5.76
C ALA A 86 -10.87 6.07 6.73
N ILE A 87 -10.59 6.12 8.02
CA ILE A 87 -11.60 5.81 9.07
C ILE A 87 -12.74 6.82 9.02
N LYS A 88 -12.40 8.11 8.96
CA LYS A 88 -13.39 9.21 8.92
C LYS A 88 -14.32 9.07 7.72
N ASN A 89 -13.80 8.65 6.57
CA ASN A 89 -14.57 8.48 5.35
C ASN A 89 -15.18 7.09 5.19
N SER A 90 -15.05 6.24 6.22
CA SER A 90 -15.60 4.88 6.27
C SER A 90 -15.18 4.01 5.07
N ILE A 91 -13.93 4.12 4.65
CA ILE A 91 -13.40 3.30 3.56
C ILE A 91 -13.07 1.92 4.09
N GLU A 92 -13.88 0.93 3.72
CA GLU A 92 -13.64 -0.46 4.09
C GLU A 92 -12.65 -1.12 3.13
N GLY A 93 -11.87 -2.07 3.65
CA GLY A 93 -10.90 -2.80 2.85
C GLY A 93 -9.62 -2.06 2.54
N PHE A 94 -9.46 -0.86 3.09
CA PHE A 94 -8.24 -0.07 2.95
C PHE A 94 -7.28 -0.38 4.09
N TYR A 95 -6.02 -0.70 3.74
CA TYR A 95 -5.01 -1.01 4.74
C TYR A 95 -3.62 -0.68 4.21
N ILE A 96 -2.82 0.01 5.02
CA ILE A 96 -1.41 0.28 4.69
C ILE A 96 -0.54 -0.78 5.35
N CYS A 97 0.02 -1.68 4.56
CA CYS A 97 0.96 -2.69 5.05
C CYS A 97 2.27 -2.05 5.45
N SER A 98 2.77 -1.17 4.59
CA SER A 98 4.03 -0.46 4.81
C SER A 98 4.06 0.81 3.99
N LEU A 99 4.71 1.82 4.54
CA LEU A 99 4.99 3.06 3.84
C LEU A 99 6.36 3.51 4.36
N SER A 100 7.38 3.36 3.53
CA SER A 100 8.76 3.60 3.94
C SER A 100 9.64 3.83 2.71
N SER A 101 10.73 4.56 2.88
CA SER A 101 11.75 4.72 1.86
C SER A 101 12.75 3.55 1.85
N LYS A 102 12.68 2.65 2.84
CA LYS A 102 13.70 1.61 3.07
C LYS A 102 13.21 0.19 2.87
N SER A 103 11.90 -0.08 3.06
CA SER A 103 11.40 -1.46 3.08
C SER A 103 10.00 -1.59 2.53
N ILE A 104 9.69 -2.78 2.04
CA ILE A 104 8.35 -3.19 1.64
C ILE A 104 7.99 -4.41 2.46
N ILE A 105 6.77 -4.42 3.02
CA ILE A 105 6.26 -5.56 3.78
C ILE A 105 5.20 -6.26 2.94
N TYR A 106 5.40 -7.55 2.68
CA TYR A 106 4.45 -8.40 1.98
C TYR A 106 3.63 -9.19 2.99
N LYS A 107 2.31 -9.14 2.89
CA LYS A 107 1.39 -9.82 3.81
C LYS A 107 0.36 -10.65 3.05
N GLY A 108 -0.08 -11.74 3.69
CA GLY A 108 -1.13 -12.60 3.15
C GLY A 108 -1.62 -13.56 4.22
N MET A 109 -2.82 -14.12 4.01
CA MET A 109 -3.42 -15.08 4.92
C MET A 109 -3.17 -16.51 4.40
N PHE A 110 -1.92 -16.97 4.51
CA PHE A 110 -1.48 -18.27 4.01
C PHE A 110 -0.21 -18.70 4.74
N LEU A 111 0.22 -19.95 4.51
CA LEU A 111 1.43 -20.48 5.15
C LEU A 111 2.68 -19.72 4.66
N ALA A 112 3.68 -19.61 5.54
CA ALA A 112 4.90 -18.84 5.24
C ALA A 112 5.61 -19.34 3.98
N GLU A 113 5.62 -20.66 3.74
CA GLU A 113 6.24 -21.24 2.57
C GLU A 113 5.52 -20.87 1.26
N SER A 114 4.27 -20.43 1.36
CA SER A 114 3.49 -20.00 0.19
C SER A 114 3.67 -18.53 -0.15
N LEU A 115 4.36 -17.75 0.70
CA LEU A 115 4.50 -16.30 0.51
C LEU A 115 5.16 -15.96 -0.82
N ALA A 116 6.28 -16.59 -1.13
CA ALA A 116 6.99 -16.34 -2.39
C ALA A 116 6.19 -16.82 -3.61
N ASP A 117 5.38 -17.87 -3.43
CA ASP A 117 4.53 -18.37 -4.51
C ASP A 117 3.37 -17.42 -4.81
N PHE A 118 2.83 -16.74 -3.80
CA PHE A 118 1.76 -15.76 -3.98
C PHE A 118 2.28 -14.46 -4.54
N TYR A 119 3.31 -13.87 -3.92
CA TYR A 119 3.91 -12.62 -4.38
C TYR A 119 4.98 -12.93 -5.42
N VAL A 120 4.66 -12.72 -6.68
CA VAL A 120 5.56 -13.01 -7.80
C VAL A 120 6.89 -12.27 -7.66
N ASP A 121 6.87 -11.04 -7.10
CA ASP A 121 8.08 -10.25 -6.87
C ASP A 121 9.13 -10.99 -6.02
N LEU A 122 8.70 -11.85 -5.09
CA LEU A 122 9.61 -12.55 -4.19
C LEU A 122 10.34 -13.72 -4.84
N LYS A 123 9.94 -14.11 -6.05
CA LYS A 123 10.62 -15.16 -6.83
C LYS A 123 11.78 -14.61 -7.64
N ASP A 124 11.80 -13.30 -7.87
CA ASP A 124 12.88 -12.64 -8.61
C ASP A 124 14.03 -12.36 -7.65
N GLU A 125 15.19 -12.87 -7.98
CA GLU A 125 16.41 -12.66 -7.20
C GLU A 125 17.28 -11.54 -7.74
#